data_c67ce88253bf99fdf78aa977d22a6524
#
_entry.id   c67ce88253bf99fdf78aa977d22a6524
#
_cell.length_a   1.000
_cell.length_b   1.000
_cell.length_c   1.000
_cell.angle_alpha   90.00
_cell.angle_beta   90.00
_cell.angle_gamma   90.00
#
_symmetry.space_group_name_H-M   'P 1'
#
loop_
_entity.id
_entity.type
_entity.pdbx_description
1 polymer ?
#
loop_
_entity_poly.entity_id
_entity_poly.type
_entity_poly.pdbx_seq_one_letter_code
_entity_poly.pdbx_strand_id
1 'polypeptide(L)'
;MLPMGERYLKYDRLAVNVVVPVKNGGVTLCDIPFMDDLKQFNDDYLRLTQTAHETGEPHNLSDDYMVISTSALPDCEIDTVVSIYAEVFNTPFLAWGKYRHRLFKTVLPISFQFHHAQMDGLEAAHFLNDLQAEFKKISI
;
A
#
# COMPACT_ATOMS: atom_id res chain seq x y z
N MET A 1 -12.66 2.20 -8.27
CA MET A 1 -12.82 3.25 -9.32
C MET A 1 -12.04 4.48 -8.88
N LEU A 2 -11.31 5.11 -9.81
CA LEU A 2 -10.58 6.36 -9.54
C LEU A 2 -11.36 7.55 -10.10
N PRO A 3 -11.63 8.61 -9.31
CA PRO A 3 -12.21 9.85 -9.83
C PRO A 3 -11.16 10.62 -10.64
N MET A 4 -11.52 11.00 -11.88
CA MET A 4 -10.71 11.79 -12.79
C MET A 4 -11.54 12.98 -13.30
N GLY A 5 -11.65 14.03 -12.47
CA GLY A 5 -12.57 15.13 -12.71
C GLY A 5 -14.03 14.65 -12.69
N GLU A 6 -14.75 14.82 -13.79
CA GLU A 6 -16.16 14.37 -13.93
C GLU A 6 -16.32 12.90 -14.35
N ARG A 7 -15.23 12.15 -14.48
CA ARG A 7 -15.24 10.75 -14.94
C ARG A 7 -14.68 9.83 -13.86
N TYR A 8 -15.08 8.55 -13.93
CA TYR A 8 -14.52 7.49 -13.10
C TYR A 8 -13.81 6.47 -14.00
N LEU A 9 -12.56 6.15 -13.66
CA LEU A 9 -11.86 5.03 -14.26
C LEU A 9 -12.14 3.77 -13.45
N LYS A 10 -12.50 2.69 -14.14
CA LYS A 10 -12.66 1.36 -13.55
C LYS A 10 -11.51 0.49 -14.02
N TYR A 11 -10.86 -0.16 -13.08
CA TYR A 11 -9.81 -1.13 -13.32
C TYR A 11 -10.28 -2.51 -12.90
N ASP A 12 -9.92 -3.53 -13.67
CA ASP A 12 -10.19 -4.93 -13.34
C ASP A 12 -8.99 -5.60 -12.68
N ARG A 13 -7.86 -4.91 -12.62
CA ARG A 13 -6.62 -5.37 -12.01
C ARG A 13 -6.15 -4.43 -10.91
N LEU A 14 -5.50 -4.98 -9.90
CA LEU A 14 -4.98 -4.26 -8.75
C LEU A 14 -3.46 -4.42 -8.68
N ALA A 15 -2.77 -3.37 -8.28
CA ALA A 15 -1.35 -3.42 -7.90
C ALA A 15 -1.12 -2.69 -6.57
N VAL A 16 -0.08 -3.10 -5.86
CA VAL A 16 0.37 -2.47 -4.63
C VAL A 16 1.66 -1.72 -4.92
N ASN A 17 1.67 -0.41 -4.71
CA ASN A 17 2.86 0.40 -4.84
C ASN A 17 3.66 0.39 -3.54
N VAL A 18 4.96 0.18 -3.64
CA VAL A 18 5.89 0.23 -2.52
C VAL A 18 7.03 1.19 -2.80
N VAL A 19 7.54 1.81 -1.74
CA VAL A 19 8.73 2.66 -1.79
C VAL A 19 9.97 1.80 -1.61
N VAL A 20 10.88 1.86 -2.56
CA VAL A 20 12.11 1.05 -2.59
C VAL A 20 13.34 1.97 -2.45
N PRO A 21 14.22 1.75 -1.47
CA PRO A 21 15.49 2.46 -1.40
C PRO A 21 16.38 2.07 -2.59
N VAL A 22 17.05 3.05 -3.20
CA VAL A 22 17.93 2.84 -4.34
C VAL A 22 19.39 2.69 -3.87
N LYS A 23 20.13 1.77 -4.46
CA LYS A 23 21.53 1.45 -4.10
C LYS A 23 22.44 2.68 -4.04
N ASN A 24 22.22 3.65 -4.91
CA ASN A 24 23.03 4.87 -5.00
C ASN A 24 22.43 6.04 -4.18
N GLY A 25 21.47 5.77 -3.31
CA GLY A 25 20.78 6.77 -2.49
C GLY A 25 19.45 7.25 -3.08
N GLY A 26 18.59 7.73 -2.21
CA GLY A 26 17.22 8.09 -2.56
C GLY A 26 16.26 6.91 -2.56
N VAL A 27 15.08 7.11 -3.13
CA VAL A 27 14.01 6.10 -3.22
C VAL A 27 13.39 6.12 -4.61
N THR A 28 12.84 4.98 -5.02
CA THR A 28 12.00 4.84 -6.21
C THR A 28 10.69 4.14 -5.88
N LEU A 29 9.75 4.13 -6.80
CA LEU A 29 8.44 3.50 -6.65
C LEU A 29 8.39 2.20 -7.43
N CYS A 30 7.76 1.19 -6.86
CA CYS A 30 7.63 -0.11 -7.50
C CYS A 30 6.20 -0.64 -7.32
N ASP A 31 5.48 -0.79 -8.43
CA ASP A 31 4.15 -1.38 -8.46
C ASP A 31 4.26 -2.89 -8.58
N ILE A 32 3.65 -3.60 -7.65
CA ILE A 32 3.62 -5.06 -7.60
C ILE A 32 2.21 -5.51 -8.00
N PRO A 33 2.02 -6.28 -9.08
CA PRO A 33 0.71 -6.81 -9.43
C PRO A 33 0.13 -7.66 -8.30
N PHE A 34 -1.12 -7.42 -7.93
CA PHE A 34 -1.80 -8.26 -6.95
C PHE A 34 -2.11 -9.63 -7.55
N MET A 35 -1.88 -10.66 -6.75
CA MET A 35 -2.17 -12.06 -7.06
C MET A 35 -2.78 -12.75 -5.84
N ASP A 36 -3.75 -13.67 -6.08
CA ASP A 36 -4.36 -14.46 -5.01
C ASP A 36 -3.39 -15.48 -4.40
N ASP A 37 -2.40 -15.93 -5.17
CA ASP A 37 -1.31 -16.78 -4.68
C ASP A 37 -0.27 -15.93 -3.96
N LEU A 38 -0.26 -16.03 -2.63
CA LEU A 38 0.67 -15.29 -1.77
C LEU A 38 2.14 -15.61 -2.09
N LYS A 39 2.45 -16.86 -2.47
CA LYS A 39 3.82 -17.23 -2.83
C LYS A 39 4.26 -16.52 -4.10
N GLN A 40 3.43 -16.54 -5.14
CA GLN A 40 3.71 -15.86 -6.39
C GLN A 40 3.80 -14.34 -6.18
N PHE A 41 2.90 -13.75 -5.39
CA PHE A 41 2.97 -12.33 -5.03
C PHE A 41 4.30 -11.99 -4.35
N ASN A 42 4.76 -12.82 -3.40
CA ASN A 42 6.04 -12.62 -2.72
C ASN A 42 7.25 -12.76 -3.66
N ASP A 43 7.23 -13.73 -4.56
CA ASP A 43 8.29 -13.93 -5.55
C ASP A 43 8.39 -12.71 -6.49
N ASP A 44 7.26 -12.18 -6.95
CA ASP A 44 7.22 -10.95 -7.75
C ASP A 44 7.64 -9.72 -6.95
N TYR A 45 7.20 -9.60 -5.70
CA TYR A 45 7.63 -8.53 -4.80
C TYR A 45 9.16 -8.49 -4.68
N LEU A 46 9.79 -9.62 -4.34
CA LEU A 46 11.24 -9.69 -4.16
C LEU A 46 11.98 -9.37 -5.46
N ARG A 47 11.55 -9.93 -6.58
CA ARG A 47 12.18 -9.73 -7.89
C ARG A 47 12.07 -8.28 -8.36
N LEU A 48 10.87 -7.69 -8.30
CA LEU A 48 10.63 -6.33 -8.80
C LEU A 48 11.29 -5.29 -7.91
N THR A 49 11.22 -5.43 -6.60
CA THR A 49 11.88 -4.51 -5.66
C THR A 49 13.40 -4.60 -5.75
N GLN A 50 13.97 -5.79 -5.95
CA GLN A 50 15.40 -5.94 -6.17
C GLN A 50 15.84 -5.23 -7.46
N THR A 51 15.09 -5.39 -8.55
CA THR A 51 15.38 -4.70 -9.81
C THR A 51 15.32 -3.18 -9.62
N ALA A 52 14.26 -2.67 -8.99
CA ALA A 52 14.12 -1.23 -8.71
C ALA A 52 15.25 -0.69 -7.81
N HIS A 53 15.66 -1.48 -6.80
CA HIS A 53 16.79 -1.14 -5.93
C HIS A 53 18.10 -0.99 -6.70
N GLU A 54 18.38 -1.90 -7.64
CA GLU A 54 19.64 -1.92 -8.39
C GLU A 54 19.67 -0.86 -9.49
N THR A 55 18.58 -0.67 -10.21
CA THR A 55 18.51 0.22 -11.36
C THR A 55 18.15 1.66 -10.99
N GLY A 56 17.37 1.86 -9.92
CA GLY A 56 16.77 3.14 -9.57
C GLY A 56 15.55 3.50 -10.44
N GLU A 57 15.23 2.67 -11.43
CA GLU A 57 14.09 2.91 -12.32
C GLU A 57 12.76 2.52 -11.65
N PRO A 58 11.70 3.34 -11.78
CA PRO A 58 10.39 3.00 -11.25
C PRO A 58 9.74 1.89 -12.09
N HIS A 59 9.05 0.98 -11.41
CA HIS A 59 8.15 0.03 -12.06
C HIS A 59 6.72 0.55 -11.92
N ASN A 60 6.11 1.01 -13.02
CA ASN A 60 4.82 1.68 -13.03
C ASN A 60 3.77 0.87 -13.80
N LEU A 61 2.63 0.59 -13.18
CA LEU A 61 1.50 -0.14 -13.74
C LEU A 61 0.20 0.69 -13.76
N SER A 62 0.26 1.98 -13.46
CA SER A 62 -0.92 2.83 -13.28
C SER A 62 -1.82 2.97 -14.52
N ASP A 63 -1.32 2.67 -15.72
CA ASP A 63 -2.12 2.72 -16.94
C ASP A 63 -3.14 1.57 -17.00
N ASP A 64 -2.79 0.39 -16.49
CA ASP A 64 -3.58 -0.84 -16.59
C ASP A 64 -4.14 -1.34 -15.25
N TYR A 65 -3.63 -0.83 -14.13
CA TYR A 65 -3.95 -1.30 -12.78
C TYR A 65 -4.45 -0.17 -11.91
N MET A 66 -5.41 -0.48 -11.05
CA MET A 66 -5.67 0.38 -9.90
C MET A 66 -4.55 0.16 -8.88
N VAL A 67 -3.78 1.22 -8.63
CA VAL A 67 -2.64 1.15 -7.71
C VAL A 67 -3.07 1.61 -6.32
N ILE A 68 -2.80 0.77 -5.30
CA ILE A 68 -2.88 1.14 -3.89
C ILE A 68 -1.48 1.52 -3.43
N SER A 69 -1.30 2.77 -3.03
CA SER A 69 0.00 3.25 -2.56
C SER A 69 0.24 2.84 -1.11
N THR A 70 1.46 2.39 -0.82
CA THR A 70 1.85 2.02 0.53
C THR A 70 3.15 2.67 0.97
N SER A 71 3.29 2.92 2.28
CA SER A 71 4.52 3.40 2.88
C SER A 71 4.78 2.72 4.22
N ALA A 72 5.96 2.16 4.36
CA ALA A 72 6.43 1.56 5.60
C ALA A 72 7.43 2.47 6.30
N LEU A 73 7.23 2.67 7.61
CA LEU A 73 8.14 3.39 8.49
C LEU A 73 8.57 2.46 9.65
N PRO A 74 9.28 1.33 9.34
CA PRO A 74 9.46 0.22 10.30
C PRO A 74 10.27 0.60 11.54
N ASP A 75 11.08 1.64 11.45
CA ASP A 75 11.91 2.13 12.55
C ASP A 75 11.28 3.28 13.34
N CYS A 76 10.13 3.78 12.88
CA CYS A 76 9.44 4.91 13.48
C CYS A 76 8.21 4.48 14.26
N GLU A 77 8.09 4.90 15.50
CA GLU A 77 6.82 4.83 16.23
C GLU A 77 5.90 5.94 15.73
N ILE A 78 4.74 5.54 15.21
CA ILE A 78 3.70 6.46 14.75
C ILE A 78 2.40 6.16 15.47
N ASP A 79 1.61 7.18 15.75
CA ASP A 79 0.25 7.05 16.24
C ASP A 79 -0.76 7.33 15.12
N THR A 80 -0.40 8.22 14.20
CA THR A 80 -1.18 8.53 13.00
C THR A 80 -0.27 9.05 11.90
N VAL A 81 -0.72 8.94 10.66
CA VAL A 81 -0.12 9.57 9.48
C VAL A 81 -1.15 10.50 8.88
N VAL A 82 -0.77 11.74 8.66
CA VAL A 82 -1.58 12.73 7.94
C VAL A 82 -0.85 13.05 6.65
N SER A 83 -1.42 12.66 5.53
CA SER A 83 -0.85 12.97 4.22
C SER A 83 -1.13 14.43 3.86
N ILE A 84 -0.15 15.09 3.26
CA ILE A 84 -0.36 16.41 2.67
C ILE A 84 -1.36 16.25 1.51
N TYR A 85 -2.41 17.07 1.53
CA TYR A 85 -3.36 17.09 0.42
C TYR A 85 -2.63 17.51 -0.87
N ALA A 86 -2.66 16.61 -1.86
CA ALA A 86 -2.21 16.91 -3.21
C ALA A 86 -3.35 16.52 -4.15
N GLU A 87 -3.88 17.47 -4.90
CA GLU A 87 -5.04 17.29 -5.80
C GLU A 87 -4.88 16.14 -6.80
N VAL A 88 -3.66 15.65 -6.96
CA VAL A 88 -3.30 14.61 -7.94
C VAL A 88 -3.47 13.19 -7.40
N PHE A 89 -3.50 12.99 -6.07
CA PHE A 89 -3.53 11.64 -5.48
C PHE A 89 -4.94 11.20 -5.12
N ASN A 90 -5.59 10.53 -6.07
CA ASN A 90 -6.92 9.94 -5.90
C ASN A 90 -6.88 8.44 -5.57
N THR A 91 -5.70 7.85 -5.37
CA THR A 91 -5.53 6.43 -5.03
C THR A 91 -5.61 6.21 -3.52
N PRO A 92 -6.13 5.06 -3.06
CA PRO A 92 -6.04 4.68 -1.66
C PRO A 92 -4.58 4.61 -1.20
N PHE A 93 -4.33 5.06 0.01
CA PHE A 93 -3.00 5.07 0.60
C PHE A 93 -2.99 4.40 1.97
N LEU A 94 -2.06 3.48 2.18
CA LEU A 94 -1.86 2.77 3.43
C LEU A 94 -0.47 3.05 3.97
N ALA A 95 -0.38 3.49 5.22
CA ALA A 95 0.91 3.66 5.87
C ALA A 95 0.94 2.92 7.20
N TRP A 96 2.10 2.35 7.54
CA TRP A 96 2.30 1.72 8.83
C TRP A 96 3.66 2.06 9.43
N GLY A 97 3.69 2.05 10.76
CA GLY A 97 4.90 2.28 11.52
C GLY A 97 5.48 1.02 12.14
N LYS A 98 6.35 1.22 13.12
CA LYS A 98 6.94 0.15 13.89
C LYS A 98 5.88 -0.61 14.66
N TYR A 99 5.93 -1.96 14.60
CA TYR A 99 5.09 -2.78 15.45
C TYR A 99 5.52 -2.67 16.93
N ARG A 100 4.55 -2.81 17.82
CA ARG A 100 4.74 -2.70 19.28
C ARG A 100 4.35 -3.99 19.96
N HIS A 101 5.25 -4.54 20.74
CA HIS A 101 4.92 -5.66 21.62
C HIS A 101 4.22 -5.15 22.88
N ARG A 102 3.06 -5.70 23.17
CA ARG A 102 2.34 -5.52 24.42
C ARG A 102 2.21 -6.88 25.11
N LEU A 103 1.86 -6.88 26.41
CA LEU A 103 1.94 -8.04 27.32
C LEU A 103 1.50 -9.39 26.71
N PHE A 104 0.49 -9.40 25.82
CA PHE A 104 -0.03 -10.62 25.20
C PHE A 104 -0.33 -10.46 23.70
N LYS A 105 0.13 -9.39 23.07
CA LYS A 105 -0.14 -9.14 21.65
C LYS A 105 0.89 -8.24 21.00
N THR A 106 1.08 -8.43 19.71
CA THR A 106 1.78 -7.49 18.84
C THR A 106 0.77 -6.60 18.13
N VAL A 107 1.03 -5.31 18.10
CA VAL A 107 0.16 -4.29 17.48
C VAL A 107 0.96 -3.57 16.40
N LEU A 108 0.40 -3.49 15.20
CA LEU A 108 0.90 -2.70 14.10
C LEU A 108 -0.01 -1.48 13.90
N PRO A 109 0.49 -0.23 14.10
CA PRO A 109 -0.30 0.95 13.77
C PRO A 109 -0.39 1.10 12.25
N ILE A 110 -1.62 1.17 11.73
CA ILE A 110 -1.90 1.36 10.32
C ILE A 110 -2.77 2.60 10.16
N SER A 111 -2.38 3.48 9.23
CA SER A 111 -3.17 4.61 8.78
C SER A 111 -3.67 4.32 7.37
N PHE A 112 -4.97 4.51 7.14
CA PHE A 112 -5.59 4.31 5.84
C PHE A 112 -6.27 5.59 5.40
N GLN A 113 -5.90 6.06 4.21
CA GLN A 113 -6.47 7.23 3.58
C GLN A 113 -7.10 6.85 2.25
N PHE A 114 -8.26 7.42 1.96
CA PHE A 114 -9.02 7.16 0.73
C PHE A 114 -9.79 8.42 0.31
N HIS A 115 -10.15 8.47 -0.97
CA HIS A 115 -10.99 9.54 -1.49
C HIS A 115 -12.47 9.19 -1.26
N HIS A 116 -13.25 10.12 -0.68
CA HIS A 116 -14.64 9.88 -0.29
C HIS A 116 -15.56 9.49 -1.47
N ALA A 117 -15.19 9.87 -2.69
CA ALA A 117 -15.91 9.42 -3.89
C ALA A 117 -15.66 7.94 -4.25
N GLN A 118 -14.69 7.27 -3.62
CA GLN A 118 -14.37 5.85 -3.84
C GLN A 118 -15.04 4.93 -2.84
N MET A 119 -15.09 5.34 -1.59
CA MET A 119 -15.74 4.61 -0.50
C MET A 119 -16.21 5.57 0.58
N ASP A 120 -17.23 5.19 1.29
CA ASP A 120 -17.71 5.89 2.48
C ASP A 120 -17.06 5.35 3.77
N GLY A 121 -17.46 5.94 4.90
CA GLY A 121 -16.90 5.54 6.20
C GLY A 121 -17.29 4.11 6.61
N LEU A 122 -18.42 3.58 6.13
CA LEU A 122 -18.85 2.21 6.43
C LEU A 122 -18.02 1.20 5.64
N GLU A 123 -17.78 1.46 4.35
CA GLU A 123 -16.94 0.63 3.50
C GLU A 123 -15.50 0.63 3.99
N ALA A 124 -14.97 1.80 4.41
CA ALA A 124 -13.64 1.91 5.01
C ALA A 124 -13.53 1.11 6.32
N ALA A 125 -14.56 1.13 7.16
CA ALA A 125 -14.61 0.34 8.38
C ALA A 125 -14.66 -1.17 8.09
N HIS A 126 -15.40 -1.61 7.09
CA HIS A 126 -15.41 -3.01 6.62
C HIS A 126 -14.03 -3.44 6.16
N PHE A 127 -13.39 -2.65 5.29
CA PHE A 127 -12.02 -2.92 4.83
C PHE A 127 -11.03 -3.10 6.00
N LEU A 128 -11.05 -2.20 6.98
CA LEU A 128 -10.14 -2.30 8.14
C LEU A 128 -10.44 -3.52 9.03
N ASN A 129 -11.70 -3.90 9.17
CA ASN A 129 -12.09 -5.11 9.90
C ASN A 129 -11.64 -6.38 9.16
N ASP A 130 -11.79 -6.42 7.84
CA ASP A 130 -11.34 -7.55 7.01
C ASP A 130 -9.81 -7.65 7.05
N LEU A 131 -9.10 -6.55 6.92
CA LEU A 131 -7.64 -6.50 7.06
C LEU A 131 -7.20 -7.03 8.44
N GLN A 132 -7.88 -6.63 9.52
CA GLN A 132 -7.61 -7.14 10.86
C GLN A 132 -7.90 -8.65 10.98
N ALA A 133 -8.92 -9.15 10.29
CA ALA A 133 -9.24 -10.56 10.26
C ALA A 133 -8.17 -11.38 9.51
N GLU A 134 -7.66 -10.86 8.38
CA GLU A 134 -6.58 -11.49 7.64
C GLU A 134 -5.29 -11.56 8.46
N PHE A 135 -4.91 -10.48 9.15
CA PHE A 135 -3.74 -10.51 10.05
C PHE A 135 -3.84 -11.60 11.13
N LYS A 136 -5.03 -11.89 11.63
CA LYS A 136 -5.23 -12.95 12.64
C LYS A 136 -5.03 -14.37 12.09
N LYS A 137 -5.13 -14.55 10.76
CA LYS A 137 -4.91 -15.85 10.10
C LYS A 137 -3.43 -16.14 9.86
N ILE A 138 -2.59 -15.10 9.85
CA ILE A 138 -1.15 -15.24 9.67
C ILE A 138 -0.56 -15.80 10.96
N SER A 139 -0.19 -17.08 10.94
CA SER A 139 0.61 -17.71 12.00
C SER A 139 2.08 -17.40 11.72
N ILE A 140 2.71 -16.70 12.63
CA ILE A 140 4.16 -16.46 12.64
C ILE A 140 4.81 -17.52 13.52
#